data_cca28a6e761636f43c2f24b8dcd07b53
#
_entry.id   cca28a6e761636f43c2f24b8dcd07b53
#
_cell.length_a   1.000
_cell.length_b   1.000
_cell.length_c   1.000
_cell.angle_alpha   90.00
_cell.angle_beta   90.00
_cell.angle_gamma   90.00
#
_symmetry.space_group_name_H-M   'P 1'
#
loop_
_entity.id
_entity.type
_entity.pdbx_description
1 polymer ?
#
loop_
_entity_poly.entity_id
_entity_poly.type
_entity_poly.pdbx_seq_one_letter_code
_entity_poly.pdbx_strand_id
1 'polypeptide(L)'
;QANPASLLKAVFICATILLLLDAIILARSLSLFYFPGELDEFGMAQRGGFGVAHQLKSFAKQVGALEHPEVQEVLTRLDAALGLAASPAEVARALSVEAREAQEVIAFAAGDTTGSRSRQVDGTRVKEQIQELQEEVRVFREELEKLSRVSGYAEISGPGIIVYAYDAPDGFRSSEIIHDKDVRDIVNLLFWSGAKGVEVGGRRIIAQSSIRCAGPILLVNHRPVAVNPVVIRAVGDPDALAGSLFELNHKMSADGKRLEAESLEMITLPAYTRGYDSEP
;
A
#
# COMPACT_ATOMS: atom_id res chain seq x y z
N GLN A 1 20.10 -48.58 21.77
CA GLN A 1 20.71 -47.45 22.51
C GLN A 1 21.41 -46.56 21.48
N ALA A 2 20.94 -45.33 21.27
CA ALA A 2 21.57 -44.40 20.34
C ALA A 2 22.93 -43.96 20.88
N ASN A 3 23.96 -44.06 20.08
CA ASN A 3 25.33 -43.69 20.40
C ASN A 3 25.37 -42.18 20.78
N PRO A 4 25.84 -41.80 21.99
CA PRO A 4 25.83 -40.40 22.45
C PRO A 4 26.59 -39.45 21.51
N ALA A 5 27.60 -39.97 20.79
CA ALA A 5 28.34 -39.20 19.79
C ALA A 5 27.51 -38.85 18.53
N SER A 6 26.55 -39.72 18.12
CA SER A 6 25.63 -39.43 17.00
C SER A 6 24.54 -38.43 17.36
N LEU A 7 24.09 -38.47 18.63
CA LEU A 7 23.11 -37.52 19.15
C LEU A 7 23.70 -36.11 19.23
N LEU A 8 24.96 -36.00 19.73
CA LEU A 8 25.67 -34.72 19.80
C LEU A 8 25.89 -34.10 18.41
N LYS A 9 26.24 -34.91 17.40
CA LYS A 9 26.37 -34.46 15.99
C LYS A 9 25.03 -33.99 15.41
N ALA A 10 23.93 -34.71 15.69
CA ALA A 10 22.61 -34.31 15.22
C ALA A 10 22.15 -32.99 15.85
N VAL A 11 22.36 -32.78 17.15
CA VAL A 11 22.07 -31.53 17.85
C VAL A 11 22.89 -30.37 17.26
N PHE A 12 24.18 -30.59 16.98
CA PHE A 12 25.05 -29.57 16.40
C PHE A 12 24.60 -29.19 14.99
N ILE A 13 24.21 -30.16 14.16
CA ILE A 13 23.67 -29.92 12.81
C ILE A 13 22.33 -29.12 12.88
N CYS A 14 21.43 -29.53 13.79
CA CYS A 14 20.18 -28.80 13.98
C CYS A 14 20.40 -27.34 14.45
N ALA A 15 21.35 -27.14 15.38
CA ALA A 15 21.68 -25.79 15.87
C ALA A 15 22.30 -24.92 14.76
N THR A 16 23.17 -25.48 13.91
CA THR A 16 23.74 -24.74 12.76
C THR A 16 22.69 -24.40 11.71
N ILE A 17 21.73 -25.29 11.43
CA ILE A 17 20.61 -25.03 10.51
C ILE A 17 19.71 -23.93 11.05
N LEU A 18 19.39 -23.96 12.37
CA LEU A 18 18.60 -22.92 13.02
C LEU A 18 19.28 -21.55 12.94
N LEU A 19 20.58 -21.48 13.25
CA LEU A 19 21.38 -20.26 13.14
C LEU A 19 21.41 -19.69 11.71
N LEU A 20 21.51 -20.56 10.69
CA LEU A 20 21.44 -20.14 9.29
C LEU A 20 20.06 -19.62 8.91
N LEU A 21 18.98 -20.26 9.39
CA LEU A 21 17.62 -19.79 9.16
C LEU A 21 17.38 -18.44 9.85
N ASP A 22 17.84 -18.28 11.08
CA ASP A 22 17.73 -17.00 11.79
C ASP A 22 18.54 -15.90 11.10
N ALA A 23 19.72 -16.20 10.58
CA ALA A 23 20.51 -15.25 9.81
C ALA A 23 19.82 -14.84 8.49
N ILE A 24 19.17 -15.78 7.79
CA ILE A 24 18.37 -15.50 6.58
C ILE A 24 17.16 -14.64 6.91
N ILE A 25 16.44 -14.97 7.99
CA ILE A 25 15.29 -14.19 8.46
C ILE A 25 15.71 -12.78 8.87
N LEU A 26 16.83 -12.65 9.58
CA LEU A 26 17.37 -11.37 9.98
C LEU A 26 17.82 -10.53 8.77
N ALA A 27 18.54 -11.13 7.82
CA ALA A 27 18.96 -10.47 6.59
C ALA A 27 17.75 -9.99 5.77
N ARG A 28 16.67 -10.79 5.74
CA ARG A 28 15.41 -10.40 5.11
C ARG A 28 14.70 -9.27 5.88
N SER A 29 14.65 -9.34 7.20
CA SER A 29 14.08 -8.30 8.06
C SER A 29 14.77 -6.94 7.89
N LEU A 30 16.09 -6.98 7.59
CA LEU A 30 16.90 -5.79 7.30
C LEU A 30 16.92 -5.40 5.81
N SER A 31 16.07 -6.05 4.98
CA SER A 31 16.00 -5.81 3.52
C SER A 31 17.35 -5.96 2.78
N LEU A 32 18.27 -6.76 3.32
CA LEU A 32 19.60 -6.98 2.76
C LEU A 32 19.59 -7.95 1.56
N PHE A 33 18.48 -8.69 1.38
CA PHE A 33 18.39 -9.68 0.32
C PHE A 33 16.92 -10.02 0.00
N TYR A 34 16.61 -10.19 -1.29
CA TYR A 34 15.31 -10.55 -1.83
C TYR A 34 15.40 -11.88 -2.58
N PHE A 35 14.34 -12.69 -2.54
CA PHE A 35 14.29 -13.92 -3.33
C PHE A 35 14.15 -13.61 -4.84
N PRO A 36 14.70 -14.46 -5.73
CA PRO A 36 14.48 -14.31 -7.15
C PRO A 36 12.98 -14.34 -7.48
N GLY A 37 12.46 -13.20 -8.00
CA GLY A 37 11.04 -13.02 -8.31
C GLY A 37 10.28 -12.12 -7.33
N GLU A 38 10.82 -11.74 -6.19
CA GLU A 38 10.29 -10.66 -5.36
C GLU A 38 10.69 -9.31 -5.98
N LEU A 39 9.70 -8.55 -6.38
CA LEU A 39 9.86 -7.17 -6.81
C LEU A 39 9.63 -6.26 -5.60
N ASP A 40 10.65 -5.54 -5.18
CA ASP A 40 10.48 -4.41 -4.30
C ASP A 40 9.85 -3.22 -5.06
N GLU A 41 9.32 -2.25 -4.34
CA GLU A 41 8.73 -1.05 -4.95
C GLU A 41 9.73 -0.30 -5.85
N PHE A 42 11.00 -0.30 -5.44
CA PHE A 42 12.07 0.32 -6.22
C PHE A 42 12.33 -0.41 -7.54
N GLY A 43 12.46 -1.73 -7.51
CA GLY A 43 12.65 -2.53 -8.71
C GLY A 43 11.48 -2.43 -9.69
N MET A 44 10.24 -2.30 -9.20
CA MET A 44 9.07 -2.05 -10.06
C MET A 44 9.12 -0.64 -10.67
N ALA A 45 9.40 0.38 -9.86
CA ALA A 45 9.51 1.75 -10.34
C ALA A 45 10.62 1.89 -11.38
N GLN A 46 11.79 1.30 -11.14
CA GLN A 46 12.93 1.36 -12.05
C GLN A 46 12.65 0.65 -13.38
N ARG A 47 12.01 -0.53 -13.37
CA ARG A 47 11.59 -1.22 -14.61
C ARG A 47 10.57 -0.42 -15.39
N GLY A 48 9.59 0.19 -14.69
CA GLY A 48 8.64 1.10 -15.30
C GLY A 48 9.34 2.30 -15.96
N GLY A 49 10.32 2.88 -15.29
CA GLY A 49 11.14 3.96 -15.81
C GLY A 49 11.88 3.61 -17.08
N PHE A 50 12.58 2.47 -17.10
CA PHE A 50 13.23 1.97 -18.31
C PHE A 50 12.25 1.64 -19.44
N GLY A 51 11.03 1.20 -19.10
CA GLY A 51 9.96 1.02 -20.06
C GLY A 51 9.60 2.33 -20.79
N VAL A 52 9.48 3.42 -20.05
CA VAL A 52 9.22 4.78 -20.61
C VAL A 52 10.40 5.22 -21.49
N ALA A 53 11.64 5.06 -21.02
CA ALA A 53 12.83 5.40 -21.82
C ALA A 53 12.88 4.61 -23.14
N HIS A 54 12.54 3.32 -23.10
CA HIS A 54 12.46 2.49 -24.30
C HIS A 54 11.36 2.95 -25.28
N GLN A 55 10.20 3.34 -24.76
CA GLN A 55 9.11 3.91 -25.58
C GLN A 55 9.53 5.21 -26.24
N LEU A 56 10.19 6.13 -25.52
CA LEU A 56 10.72 7.37 -26.08
C LEU A 56 11.74 7.13 -27.17
N LYS A 57 12.64 6.18 -26.99
CA LYS A 57 13.64 5.77 -27.99
C LYS A 57 12.98 5.16 -29.23
N SER A 58 11.96 4.34 -29.04
CA SER A 58 11.17 3.77 -30.14
C SER A 58 10.43 4.86 -30.92
N PHE A 59 9.84 5.83 -30.21
CA PHE A 59 9.17 6.98 -30.80
C PHE A 59 10.16 7.86 -31.58
N ALA A 60 11.33 8.19 -31.02
CA ALA A 60 12.37 8.94 -31.70
C ALA A 60 12.81 8.25 -33.02
N LYS A 61 12.91 6.92 -32.99
CA LYS A 61 13.20 6.12 -34.19
C LYS A 61 12.09 6.21 -35.23
N GLN A 62 10.83 6.14 -34.78
CA GLN A 62 9.66 6.19 -35.67
C GLN A 62 9.51 7.54 -36.37
N VAL A 63 9.84 8.64 -35.70
CA VAL A 63 9.78 10.00 -36.26
C VAL A 63 11.09 10.41 -36.96
N GLY A 64 12.07 9.50 -37.06
CA GLY A 64 13.35 9.76 -37.75
C GLY A 64 14.31 10.69 -37.00
N ALA A 65 14.03 10.99 -35.74
CA ALA A 65 14.81 11.91 -34.91
C ALA A 65 15.96 11.22 -34.12
N LEU A 66 16.05 9.88 -34.13
CA LEU A 66 17.00 9.13 -33.32
C LEU A 66 18.48 9.43 -33.66
N GLU A 67 18.77 9.79 -34.90
CA GLU A 67 20.13 10.12 -35.36
C GLU A 67 20.58 11.52 -34.94
N HIS A 68 19.69 12.38 -34.42
CA HIS A 68 20.01 13.72 -33.94
C HIS A 68 20.88 13.63 -32.68
N PRO A 69 22.03 14.34 -32.61
CA PRO A 69 22.95 14.28 -31.47
C PRO A 69 22.29 14.74 -30.17
N GLU A 70 21.44 15.76 -30.21
CA GLU A 70 20.70 16.25 -29.03
C GLU A 70 19.69 15.23 -28.49
N VAL A 71 19.02 14.47 -29.39
CA VAL A 71 18.10 13.38 -29.00
C VAL A 71 18.86 12.25 -28.34
N GLN A 72 20.02 11.87 -28.87
CA GLN A 72 20.85 10.82 -28.29
C GLN A 72 21.38 11.24 -26.91
N GLU A 73 21.75 12.51 -26.74
CA GLU A 73 22.23 13.05 -25.46
C GLU A 73 21.14 12.97 -24.38
N VAL A 74 19.95 13.49 -24.64
CA VAL A 74 18.85 13.46 -23.64
C VAL A 74 18.37 12.06 -23.32
N LEU A 75 18.32 11.15 -24.30
CA LEU A 75 17.98 9.75 -24.05
C LEU A 75 19.04 9.03 -23.22
N THR A 76 20.32 9.31 -23.46
CA THR A 76 21.44 8.76 -22.69
C THR A 76 21.42 9.30 -21.26
N ARG A 77 21.08 10.57 -21.06
CA ARG A 77 20.95 11.22 -19.76
C ARG A 77 19.78 10.64 -18.96
N LEU A 78 18.65 10.39 -19.63
CA LEU A 78 17.50 9.70 -19.02
C LEU A 78 17.87 8.28 -18.56
N ASP A 79 18.50 7.49 -19.42
CA ASP A 79 18.95 6.13 -19.08
C ASP A 79 19.94 6.13 -17.89
N ALA A 80 20.86 7.10 -17.87
CA ALA A 80 21.83 7.26 -16.78
C ALA A 80 21.13 7.68 -15.46
N ALA A 81 20.18 8.62 -15.51
CA ALA A 81 19.43 9.06 -14.34
C ALA A 81 18.60 7.91 -13.74
N LEU A 82 17.97 7.09 -14.58
CA LEU A 82 17.22 5.90 -14.14
C LEU A 82 18.15 4.81 -13.56
N GLY A 83 19.34 4.65 -14.14
CA GLY A 83 20.34 3.68 -13.66
C GLY A 83 21.00 4.05 -12.34
N LEU A 84 21.16 5.37 -12.06
CA LEU A 84 21.76 5.89 -10.85
C LEU A 84 20.75 6.12 -9.73
N ALA A 85 19.44 6.08 -10.02
CA ALA A 85 18.40 6.23 -9.01
C ALA A 85 18.53 5.16 -7.93
N ALA A 86 18.47 5.57 -6.66
CA ALA A 86 18.56 4.69 -5.50
C ALA A 86 17.21 4.55 -4.74
N SER A 87 16.17 5.26 -5.20
CA SER A 87 14.84 5.24 -4.59
C SER A 87 13.72 5.43 -5.61
N PRO A 88 12.46 4.99 -5.32
CA PRO A 88 11.31 5.23 -6.18
C PRO A 88 11.07 6.73 -6.45
N ALA A 89 11.36 7.59 -5.46
CA ALA A 89 11.22 9.04 -5.60
C ALA A 89 12.22 9.62 -6.60
N GLU A 90 13.44 9.11 -6.65
CA GLU A 90 14.45 9.52 -7.64
C GLU A 90 14.10 9.05 -9.05
N VAL A 91 13.54 7.84 -9.19
CA VAL A 91 13.00 7.35 -10.46
C VAL A 91 11.87 8.27 -10.95
N ALA A 92 10.94 8.62 -10.07
CA ALA A 92 9.83 9.53 -10.41
C ALA A 92 10.35 10.92 -10.81
N ARG A 93 11.39 11.43 -10.13
CA ARG A 93 12.05 12.69 -10.50
C ARG A 93 12.71 12.61 -11.87
N ALA A 94 13.48 11.56 -12.14
CA ALA A 94 14.11 11.34 -13.45
C ALA A 94 13.07 11.30 -14.56
N LEU A 95 11.94 10.61 -14.36
CA LEU A 95 10.85 10.58 -15.32
C LEU A 95 10.17 11.94 -15.51
N SER A 96 9.97 12.72 -14.44
CA SER A 96 9.29 14.01 -14.55
C SER A 96 10.14 15.11 -15.20
N VAL A 97 11.44 15.03 -15.10
CA VAL A 97 12.37 16.03 -15.63
C VAL A 97 12.96 15.58 -16.97
N GLU A 98 13.72 14.47 -16.95
CA GLU A 98 14.49 14.02 -18.11
C GLU A 98 13.59 13.46 -19.23
N ALA A 99 12.53 12.73 -18.90
CA ALA A 99 11.63 12.20 -19.93
C ALA A 99 10.84 13.31 -20.62
N ARG A 100 10.45 14.37 -19.89
CA ARG A 100 9.80 15.54 -20.47
C ARG A 100 10.72 16.30 -21.40
N GLU A 101 11.96 16.54 -20.99
CA GLU A 101 12.97 17.18 -21.83
C GLU A 101 13.25 16.36 -23.09
N ALA A 102 13.36 15.03 -22.95
CA ALA A 102 13.53 14.13 -24.07
C ALA A 102 12.35 14.23 -25.07
N GLN A 103 11.12 14.32 -24.58
CA GLN A 103 9.93 14.53 -25.44
C GLN A 103 10.00 15.84 -26.22
N GLU A 104 10.39 16.94 -25.56
CA GLU A 104 10.50 18.25 -26.18
C GLU A 104 11.57 18.27 -27.28
N VAL A 105 12.76 17.69 -26.98
CA VAL A 105 13.87 17.63 -27.94
C VAL A 105 13.55 16.70 -29.13
N ILE A 106 12.90 15.56 -28.90
CA ILE A 106 12.45 14.65 -29.96
C ILE A 106 11.43 15.35 -30.85
N ALA A 107 10.46 16.09 -30.28
CA ALA A 107 9.45 16.82 -31.04
C ALA A 107 10.07 17.93 -31.89
N PHE A 108 11.08 18.64 -31.36
CA PHE A 108 11.81 19.67 -32.09
C PHE A 108 12.61 19.05 -33.24
N ALA A 109 13.40 18.00 -33.00
CA ALA A 109 14.21 17.30 -33.99
C ALA A 109 13.35 16.67 -35.10
N ALA A 110 12.18 16.11 -34.75
CA ALA A 110 11.21 15.60 -35.73
C ALA A 110 10.64 16.70 -36.64
N GLY A 111 10.54 17.94 -36.12
CA GLY A 111 10.12 19.11 -36.89
C GLY A 111 11.14 19.57 -37.94
N ASP A 112 12.43 19.34 -37.67
CA ASP A 112 13.52 19.78 -38.56
C ASP A 112 13.80 18.77 -39.70
N THR A 113 13.50 17.48 -39.48
CA THR A 113 13.73 16.39 -40.44
C THR A 113 12.63 16.29 -41.53
N THR A 114 11.43 16.90 -41.33
CA THR A 114 10.33 16.79 -42.26
C THR A 114 10.09 18.10 -42.98
N GLY A 115 10.84 18.34 -44.05
CA GLY A 115 10.57 19.42 -44.99
C GLY A 115 9.14 19.39 -45.55
N SER A 116 8.40 20.38 -45.16
CA SER A 116 7.32 21.10 -45.86
C SER A 116 6.08 20.41 -46.46
N ARG A 117 5.89 19.11 -46.48
CA ARG A 117 4.70 18.53 -47.13
C ARG A 117 3.84 17.54 -46.35
N SER A 118 4.28 17.10 -45.20
CA SER A 118 3.56 16.11 -44.36
C SER A 118 2.95 16.72 -43.08
N ARG A 119 3.21 17.98 -42.77
CA ARG A 119 2.94 18.61 -41.47
C ARG A 119 1.47 18.72 -41.05
N GLN A 120 0.52 18.64 -42.00
CA GLN A 120 -0.88 18.94 -41.65
C GLN A 120 -1.70 17.69 -41.32
N VAL A 121 -1.33 16.53 -41.84
CA VAL A 121 -2.06 15.27 -41.60
C VAL A 121 -1.52 14.54 -40.37
N ASP A 122 -0.21 14.59 -40.13
CA ASP A 122 0.41 13.93 -38.97
C ASP A 122 0.16 14.68 -37.65
N GLY A 123 0.14 16.00 -37.66
CA GLY A 123 -0.11 16.81 -36.46
C GLY A 123 -1.49 16.60 -35.84
N THR A 124 -2.50 16.32 -36.65
CA THR A 124 -3.86 16.02 -36.17
C THR A 124 -3.91 14.63 -35.55
N ARG A 125 -3.31 13.68 -36.21
CA ARG A 125 -3.25 12.28 -35.72
C ARG A 125 -2.46 12.11 -34.41
N VAL A 126 -1.34 12.83 -34.30
CA VAL A 126 -0.55 12.88 -33.05
C VAL A 126 -1.34 13.56 -31.92
N LYS A 127 -2.07 14.65 -32.23
CA LYS A 127 -2.95 15.29 -31.24
C LYS A 127 -4.08 14.37 -30.79
N GLU A 128 -4.71 13.65 -31.71
CA GLU A 128 -5.76 12.67 -31.41
C GLU A 128 -5.22 11.55 -30.51
N GLN A 129 -4.04 11.00 -30.83
CA GLN A 129 -3.39 9.98 -29.99
C GLN A 129 -3.00 10.50 -28.60
N ILE A 130 -2.53 11.75 -28.50
CA ILE A 130 -2.25 12.37 -27.19
C ILE A 130 -3.52 12.53 -26.38
N GLN A 131 -4.62 12.96 -27.00
CA GLN A 131 -5.91 13.08 -26.31
C GLN A 131 -6.46 11.73 -25.86
N GLU A 132 -6.35 10.69 -26.68
CA GLU A 132 -6.75 9.33 -26.35
C GLU A 132 -5.94 8.78 -25.17
N LEU A 133 -4.60 8.93 -25.19
CA LEU A 133 -3.73 8.54 -24.10
C LEU A 133 -3.99 9.33 -22.80
N GLN A 134 -4.28 10.63 -22.92
CA GLN A 134 -4.61 11.44 -21.75
C GLN A 134 -5.92 11.00 -21.11
N GLU A 135 -6.91 10.62 -21.92
CA GLU A 135 -8.18 10.11 -21.44
C GLU A 135 -8.01 8.72 -20.79
N GLU A 136 -7.22 7.85 -21.41
CA GLU A 136 -6.89 6.54 -20.81
C GLU A 136 -6.18 6.68 -19.45
N VAL A 137 -5.19 7.56 -19.35
CA VAL A 137 -4.50 7.87 -18.10
C VAL A 137 -5.47 8.43 -17.05
N ARG A 138 -6.44 9.27 -17.47
CA ARG A 138 -7.46 9.79 -16.56
C ARG A 138 -8.33 8.67 -15.98
N VAL A 139 -8.81 7.79 -16.85
CA VAL A 139 -9.63 6.63 -16.45
C VAL A 139 -8.85 5.72 -15.49
N PHE A 140 -7.60 5.38 -15.81
CA PHE A 140 -6.76 4.56 -14.91
C PHE A 140 -6.52 5.23 -13.56
N ARG A 141 -6.33 6.54 -13.51
CA ARG A 141 -6.19 7.26 -12.23
C ARG A 141 -7.45 7.17 -11.38
N GLU A 142 -8.61 7.34 -11.98
CA GLU A 142 -9.90 7.23 -11.29
C GLU A 142 -10.13 5.80 -10.75
N GLU A 143 -9.77 4.77 -11.54
CA GLU A 143 -9.82 3.38 -11.08
C GLU A 143 -8.83 3.09 -9.95
N LEU A 144 -7.59 3.58 -10.05
CA LEU A 144 -6.60 3.45 -8.99
C LEU A 144 -7.04 4.13 -7.69
N GLU A 145 -7.61 5.33 -7.76
CA GLU A 145 -8.16 6.00 -6.58
C GLU A 145 -9.31 5.20 -5.96
N LYS A 146 -10.20 4.68 -6.78
CA LYS A 146 -11.32 3.85 -6.32
C LYS A 146 -10.81 2.57 -5.64
N LEU A 147 -9.87 1.87 -6.26
CA LEU A 147 -9.24 0.68 -5.70
C LEU A 147 -8.49 1.00 -4.39
N SER A 148 -7.76 2.11 -4.35
CA SER A 148 -7.04 2.56 -3.15
C SER A 148 -7.97 2.85 -1.98
N ARG A 149 -9.15 3.44 -2.24
CA ARG A 149 -10.16 3.66 -1.19
C ARG A 149 -10.76 2.34 -0.69
N VAL A 150 -11.14 1.44 -1.59
CA VAL A 150 -11.74 0.15 -1.24
C VAL A 150 -10.74 -0.76 -0.51
N SER A 151 -9.50 -0.78 -0.94
CA SER A 151 -8.43 -1.56 -0.30
C SER A 151 -7.88 -0.93 0.98
N GLY A 152 -8.28 0.32 1.30
CA GLY A 152 -7.88 1.03 2.52
C GLY A 152 -6.57 1.80 2.43
N TYR A 153 -5.96 1.91 1.26
CA TYR A 153 -4.72 2.69 1.04
C TYR A 153 -4.98 4.18 0.75
N ALA A 154 -6.24 4.60 0.70
CA ALA A 154 -6.62 6.00 0.65
C ALA A 154 -7.60 6.32 1.79
N GLU A 155 -7.63 7.59 2.16
CA GLU A 155 -8.61 8.13 3.10
C GLU A 155 -10.03 7.91 2.57
N ILE A 156 -10.96 7.64 3.48
CA ILE A 156 -12.39 7.54 3.16
C ILE A 156 -13.21 8.34 4.15
N SER A 157 -14.14 9.13 3.63
CA SER A 157 -15.09 9.90 4.44
C SER A 157 -16.53 9.56 4.06
N GLY A 158 -17.41 9.62 5.02
CA GLY A 158 -18.84 9.39 4.83
C GLY A 158 -19.59 9.22 6.13
N PRO A 159 -20.91 8.97 6.08
CA PRO A 159 -21.67 8.62 7.25
C PRO A 159 -21.16 7.32 7.88
N GLY A 160 -21.34 7.15 9.18
CA GLY A 160 -20.87 5.96 9.86
C GLY A 160 -21.11 5.98 11.35
N ILE A 161 -20.41 5.10 12.07
CA ILE A 161 -20.53 4.99 13.53
C ILE A 161 -19.17 4.98 14.22
N ILE A 162 -19.16 5.43 15.46
CA ILE A 162 -18.09 5.21 16.42
C ILE A 162 -18.57 4.17 17.42
N VAL A 163 -17.79 3.12 17.65
CA VAL A 163 -18.05 2.07 18.64
C VAL A 163 -17.03 2.18 19.75
N TYR A 164 -17.49 2.28 20.97
CA TYR A 164 -16.68 2.25 22.17
C TYR A 164 -16.87 0.88 22.84
N ALA A 165 -15.80 0.12 22.97
CA ALA A 165 -15.82 -1.18 23.64
C ALA A 165 -15.16 -1.06 25.00
N TYR A 166 -15.94 -1.27 26.05
CA TYR A 166 -15.53 -1.15 27.44
C TYR A 166 -15.36 -2.51 28.11
N ASP A 167 -14.35 -2.62 28.97
CA ASP A 167 -14.20 -3.70 29.93
C ASP A 167 -15.38 -3.66 30.94
N ALA A 168 -15.57 -4.77 31.66
CA ALA A 168 -16.46 -4.78 32.82
C ALA A 168 -15.95 -3.77 33.89
N PRO A 169 -16.83 -3.08 34.64
CA PRO A 169 -16.43 -2.07 35.61
C PRO A 169 -15.44 -2.58 36.68
N ASP A 170 -15.57 -3.84 37.09
CA ASP A 170 -14.69 -4.48 38.07
C ASP A 170 -13.91 -5.63 37.44
N GLY A 171 -13.57 -5.51 36.15
CA GLY A 171 -12.97 -6.59 35.34
C GLY A 171 -11.59 -7.01 35.83
N PHE A 172 -11.54 -8.08 36.62
CA PHE A 172 -10.30 -8.73 37.07
C PHE A 172 -10.04 -10.06 36.34
N ARG A 173 -11.05 -10.63 35.69
CA ARG A 173 -10.94 -11.89 34.96
C ARG A 173 -10.69 -11.63 33.50
N SER A 174 -9.99 -12.55 32.84
CA SER A 174 -9.72 -12.46 31.41
C SER A 174 -11.01 -12.36 30.57
N SER A 175 -12.13 -12.97 30.97
CA SER A 175 -13.40 -12.85 30.28
C SER A 175 -14.05 -11.47 30.38
N GLU A 176 -13.67 -10.68 31.38
CA GLU A 176 -14.27 -9.38 31.73
C GLU A 176 -13.59 -8.20 31.04
N ILE A 177 -12.44 -8.42 30.41
CA ILE A 177 -11.69 -7.41 29.65
C ILE A 177 -11.81 -7.64 28.14
N ILE A 178 -11.69 -6.55 27.37
CA ILE A 178 -11.71 -6.61 25.90
C ILE A 178 -10.40 -7.25 25.39
N HIS A 179 -10.54 -8.30 24.60
CA HIS A 179 -9.43 -8.98 23.94
C HIS A 179 -9.44 -8.73 22.43
N ASP A 180 -8.34 -9.10 21.80
CA ASP A 180 -8.17 -9.06 20.34
C ASP A 180 -9.26 -9.83 19.60
N LYS A 181 -9.78 -10.92 20.19
CA LYS A 181 -10.90 -11.67 19.64
C LYS A 181 -12.18 -10.82 19.60
N ASP A 182 -12.49 -10.12 20.68
CA ASP A 182 -13.69 -9.28 20.76
C ASP A 182 -13.61 -8.15 19.71
N VAL A 183 -12.44 -7.52 19.58
CA VAL A 183 -12.20 -6.48 18.57
C VAL A 183 -12.31 -7.02 17.14
N ARG A 184 -11.77 -8.22 16.88
CA ARG A 184 -11.94 -8.87 15.56
C ARG A 184 -13.39 -9.23 15.26
N ASP A 185 -14.13 -9.69 16.25
CA ASP A 185 -15.55 -10.00 16.10
C ASP A 185 -16.35 -8.73 15.74
N ILE A 186 -16.07 -7.59 16.41
CA ILE A 186 -16.68 -6.29 16.07
C ILE A 186 -16.31 -5.87 14.64
N VAL A 187 -15.03 -5.89 14.30
CA VAL A 187 -14.53 -5.48 12.98
C VAL A 187 -15.15 -6.32 11.86
N ASN A 188 -15.18 -7.65 12.03
CA ASN A 188 -15.75 -8.57 11.05
C ASN A 188 -17.25 -8.33 10.87
N LEU A 189 -17.97 -8.10 11.98
CA LEU A 189 -19.40 -7.82 11.96
C LEU A 189 -19.72 -6.51 11.22
N LEU A 190 -18.92 -5.45 11.47
CA LEU A 190 -19.05 -4.17 10.77
C LEU A 190 -18.83 -4.32 9.26
N PHE A 191 -17.78 -5.07 8.83
CA PHE A 191 -17.59 -5.34 7.41
C PHE A 191 -18.71 -6.19 6.81
N TRP A 192 -19.18 -7.20 7.54
CA TRP A 192 -20.31 -8.02 7.11
C TRP A 192 -21.60 -7.20 6.91
N SER A 193 -21.77 -6.16 7.72
CA SER A 193 -22.94 -5.27 7.68
C SER A 193 -22.76 -4.11 6.69
N GLY A 194 -21.74 -4.15 5.84
CA GLY A 194 -21.55 -3.22 4.72
C GLY A 194 -20.66 -2.00 5.03
N ALA A 195 -19.83 -2.06 6.08
CA ALA A 195 -18.84 -1.01 6.28
C ALA A 195 -17.89 -0.93 5.08
N LYS A 196 -17.72 0.28 4.54
CA LYS A 196 -16.79 0.59 3.44
C LYS A 196 -15.34 0.72 3.92
N GLY A 197 -15.16 0.87 5.21
CA GLY A 197 -13.87 0.93 5.88
C GLY A 197 -14.06 0.91 7.39
N VAL A 198 -13.06 0.35 8.09
CA VAL A 198 -13.02 0.28 9.56
C VAL A 198 -11.64 0.72 10.03
N GLU A 199 -11.60 1.36 11.17
CA GLU A 199 -10.41 1.78 11.89
C GLU A 199 -10.52 1.34 13.35
N VAL A 200 -9.41 0.94 13.95
CA VAL A 200 -9.32 0.60 15.37
C VAL A 200 -8.19 1.42 16.00
N GLY A 201 -8.51 2.27 16.96
CA GLY A 201 -7.54 3.10 17.66
C GLY A 201 -6.67 3.97 16.75
N GLY A 202 -7.24 4.59 15.72
CA GLY A 202 -6.53 5.40 14.74
C GLY A 202 -5.83 4.60 13.63
N ARG A 203 -6.05 3.28 13.55
CA ARG A 203 -5.38 2.40 12.58
C ARG A 203 -6.38 1.83 11.58
N ARG A 204 -6.23 2.18 10.31
CA ARG A 204 -7.04 1.63 9.23
C ARG A 204 -6.89 0.11 9.14
N ILE A 205 -8.01 -0.59 9.07
CA ILE A 205 -8.05 -2.04 8.87
C ILE A 205 -8.13 -2.35 7.38
N ILE A 206 -7.25 -3.22 6.93
CA ILE A 206 -7.21 -3.79 5.58
C ILE A 206 -7.12 -5.32 5.67
N ALA A 207 -7.18 -6.01 4.54
CA ALA A 207 -7.12 -7.47 4.49
C ALA A 207 -5.85 -8.08 5.15
N GLN A 208 -4.75 -7.33 5.19
CA GLN A 208 -3.47 -7.75 5.79
C GLN A 208 -3.30 -7.25 7.23
N SER A 209 -4.28 -6.57 7.80
CA SER A 209 -4.20 -6.04 9.16
C SER A 209 -4.17 -7.14 10.20
N SER A 210 -3.38 -6.91 11.25
CA SER A 210 -3.30 -7.80 12.40
C SER A 210 -3.87 -7.11 13.64
N ILE A 211 -4.71 -7.83 14.39
CA ILE A 211 -5.22 -7.43 15.71
C ILE A 211 -4.87 -8.54 16.67
N ARG A 212 -4.09 -8.25 17.72
CA ARG A 212 -3.61 -9.24 18.69
C ARG A 212 -3.32 -8.62 20.03
N CYS A 213 -3.44 -9.42 21.09
CA CYS A 213 -2.95 -9.05 22.42
C CYS A 213 -1.49 -9.48 22.58
N ALA A 214 -0.71 -8.63 23.24
CA ALA A 214 0.64 -8.92 23.72
C ALA A 214 0.68 -8.59 25.22
N GLY A 215 0.32 -9.57 26.06
CA GLY A 215 0.02 -9.32 27.46
C GLY A 215 -1.18 -8.37 27.60
N PRO A 216 -1.08 -7.29 28.41
CA PRO A 216 -2.17 -6.34 28.59
C PRO A 216 -2.32 -5.32 27.46
N ILE A 217 -1.48 -5.40 26.42
CA ILE A 217 -1.45 -4.42 25.34
C ILE A 217 -2.19 -4.98 24.13
N LEU A 218 -3.15 -4.22 23.60
CA LEU A 218 -3.78 -4.49 22.31
C LEU A 218 -2.95 -3.85 21.20
N LEU A 219 -2.54 -4.65 20.24
CA LEU A 219 -1.77 -4.23 19.07
C LEU A 219 -2.63 -4.32 17.82
N VAL A 220 -2.67 -3.22 17.08
CA VAL A 220 -3.26 -3.15 15.73
C VAL A 220 -2.17 -2.75 14.75
N ASN A 221 -1.94 -3.59 13.72
CA ASN A 221 -0.85 -3.38 12.75
C ASN A 221 0.51 -3.19 13.44
N HIS A 222 0.78 -4.02 14.46
CA HIS A 222 2.00 -4.01 15.29
C HIS A 222 2.19 -2.77 16.18
N ARG A 223 1.22 -1.88 16.27
CA ARG A 223 1.28 -0.69 17.13
C ARG A 223 0.28 -0.77 18.27
N PRO A 224 0.63 -0.31 19.47
CA PRO A 224 -0.29 -0.27 20.60
C PRO A 224 -1.43 0.70 20.32
N VAL A 225 -2.63 0.33 20.76
CA VAL A 225 -3.82 1.17 20.77
C VAL A 225 -4.35 1.30 22.19
N ALA A 226 -5.07 2.39 22.45
CA ALA A 226 -5.72 2.59 23.75
C ALA A 226 -6.74 1.47 24.01
N VAL A 227 -6.79 1.03 25.25
CA VAL A 227 -7.77 0.06 25.76
C VAL A 227 -8.68 0.74 26.78
N ASN A 228 -9.91 0.25 26.91
CA ASN A 228 -10.92 0.71 27.88
C ASN A 228 -11.21 2.23 27.89
N PRO A 229 -11.93 2.75 26.85
CA PRO A 229 -12.51 1.95 25.79
C PRO A 229 -11.54 1.72 24.62
N VAL A 230 -11.72 0.61 23.93
CA VAL A 230 -11.20 0.46 22.57
C VAL A 230 -12.15 1.21 21.63
N VAL A 231 -11.61 2.17 20.89
CA VAL A 231 -12.39 3.00 19.94
C VAL A 231 -12.29 2.40 18.55
N ILE A 232 -13.44 2.13 17.94
CA ILE A 232 -13.54 1.58 16.58
C ILE A 232 -14.43 2.53 15.78
N ARG A 233 -13.95 2.95 14.60
CA ARG A 233 -14.72 3.82 13.69
C ARG A 233 -15.01 3.06 12.39
N ALA A 234 -16.22 3.22 11.85
CA ALA A 234 -16.62 2.59 10.61
C ALA A 234 -17.41 3.57 9.74
N VAL A 235 -17.10 3.59 8.45
CA VAL A 235 -17.85 4.33 7.42
C VAL A 235 -18.79 3.36 6.72
N GLY A 236 -20.07 3.70 6.69
CA GLY A 236 -21.14 2.90 6.10
C GLY A 236 -22.50 3.45 6.47
N ASP A 237 -23.57 2.69 6.25
CA ASP A 237 -24.92 3.04 6.72
C ASP A 237 -24.97 2.94 8.25
N PRO A 238 -25.19 4.05 8.99
CA PRO A 238 -25.14 4.06 10.45
C PRO A 238 -26.17 3.12 11.10
N ASP A 239 -27.38 3.04 10.54
CA ASP A 239 -28.46 2.22 11.11
C ASP A 239 -28.17 0.72 10.93
N ALA A 240 -27.69 0.33 9.75
CA ALA A 240 -27.28 -1.03 9.49
C ALA A 240 -26.10 -1.48 10.36
N LEU A 241 -25.09 -0.59 10.50
CA LEU A 241 -23.91 -0.86 11.31
C LEU A 241 -24.25 -0.96 12.80
N ALA A 242 -25.00 0.00 13.34
CA ALA A 242 -25.39 0.00 14.76
C ALA A 242 -26.32 -1.18 15.09
N GLY A 243 -27.28 -1.46 14.21
CA GLY A 243 -28.20 -2.60 14.38
C GLY A 243 -27.49 -3.94 14.43
N SER A 244 -26.42 -4.12 13.65
CA SER A 244 -25.65 -5.35 13.64
C SER A 244 -24.95 -5.66 14.97
N LEU A 245 -24.60 -4.65 15.75
CA LEU A 245 -23.88 -4.82 17.01
C LEU A 245 -24.77 -5.29 18.17
N PHE A 246 -26.09 -5.29 18.01
CA PHE A 246 -27.03 -5.60 19.09
C PHE A 246 -26.81 -6.99 19.70
N GLU A 247 -26.77 -8.02 18.87
CA GLU A 247 -26.54 -9.41 19.32
C GLU A 247 -25.16 -9.58 19.97
N LEU A 248 -24.15 -8.96 19.41
CA LEU A 248 -22.77 -9.01 19.94
C LEU A 248 -22.70 -8.31 21.30
N ASN A 249 -23.32 -7.15 21.45
CA ASN A 249 -23.39 -6.43 22.71
C ASN A 249 -24.11 -7.26 23.78
N HIS A 250 -25.21 -7.91 23.43
CA HIS A 250 -25.93 -8.80 24.37
C HIS A 250 -25.05 -9.95 24.85
N LYS A 251 -24.30 -10.58 23.94
CA LYS A 251 -23.34 -11.64 24.28
C LYS A 251 -22.21 -11.14 25.19
N MET A 252 -21.64 -9.96 24.88
CA MET A 252 -20.54 -9.37 25.65
C MET A 252 -20.99 -8.92 27.04
N SER A 253 -22.26 -8.50 27.18
CA SER A 253 -22.85 -8.09 28.44
C SER A 253 -22.94 -9.22 29.45
N ALA A 254 -22.97 -10.48 29.01
CA ALA A 254 -22.94 -11.63 29.92
C ALA A 254 -21.61 -11.73 30.72
N ASP A 255 -20.53 -11.20 30.16
CA ASP A 255 -19.21 -11.07 30.81
C ASP A 255 -19.00 -9.66 31.43
N GLY A 256 -20.05 -8.84 31.50
CA GLY A 256 -19.99 -7.47 32.02
C GLY A 256 -19.38 -6.44 31.08
N LYS A 257 -18.92 -6.85 29.90
CA LYS A 257 -18.40 -5.93 28.87
C LYS A 257 -19.53 -5.17 28.20
N ARG A 258 -19.24 -3.99 27.64
CA ARG A 258 -20.25 -3.12 27.05
C ARG A 258 -19.77 -2.51 25.75
N LEU A 259 -20.67 -2.48 24.75
CA LEU A 259 -20.50 -1.72 23.52
C LEU A 259 -21.46 -0.54 23.51
N GLU A 260 -20.93 0.64 23.20
CA GLU A 260 -21.71 1.84 22.92
C GLU A 260 -21.43 2.26 21.47
N ALA A 261 -22.47 2.57 20.72
CA ALA A 261 -22.35 3.01 19.33
C ALA A 261 -22.97 4.40 19.18
N GLU A 262 -22.25 5.30 18.53
CA GLU A 262 -22.67 6.66 18.21
C GLU A 262 -22.70 6.82 16.69
N SER A 263 -23.85 7.23 16.14
CA SER A 263 -24.01 7.49 14.71
C SER A 263 -23.61 8.92 14.38
N LEU A 264 -22.83 9.09 13.29
CA LEU A 264 -22.36 10.37 12.81
C LEU A 264 -22.63 10.52 11.31
N GLU A 265 -22.98 11.75 10.91
CA GLU A 265 -23.21 12.09 9.51
C GLU A 265 -21.93 12.08 8.68
N MET A 266 -20.79 12.34 9.32
CA MET A 266 -19.49 12.39 8.67
C MET A 266 -18.38 11.85 9.57
N ILE A 267 -17.73 10.79 9.13
CA ILE A 267 -16.53 10.22 9.74
C ILE A 267 -15.46 10.14 8.66
N THR A 268 -14.24 10.49 9.01
CA THR A 268 -13.08 10.33 8.15
C THR A 268 -12.15 9.28 8.75
N LEU A 269 -11.84 8.24 7.96
CA LEU A 269 -10.89 7.21 8.31
C LEU A 269 -9.59 7.44 7.53
N PRO A 270 -8.42 7.38 8.19
CA PRO A 270 -7.14 7.59 7.54
C PRO A 270 -6.83 6.48 6.52
N ALA A 271 -5.89 6.73 5.63
CA ALA A 271 -5.26 5.69 4.83
C ALA A 271 -4.48 4.71 5.72
N TYR A 272 -4.35 3.47 5.27
CA TYR A 272 -3.48 2.50 5.90
C TYR A 272 -2.02 2.94 5.78
N THR A 273 -1.31 2.98 6.91
CA THR A 273 0.13 3.21 6.95
C THR A 273 0.83 1.95 7.45
N ARG A 274 1.87 1.51 6.73
CA ARG A 274 2.73 0.42 7.21
C ARG A 274 3.37 0.81 8.54
N GLY A 275 3.39 -0.10 9.51
CA GLY A 275 3.81 0.15 10.88
C GLY A 275 5.29 0.50 11.11
N TYR A 276 6.04 0.80 10.04
CA TYR A 276 7.47 1.15 10.09
C TYR A 276 7.78 2.61 9.78
N ASP A 277 6.74 3.44 9.56
CA ASP A 277 7.00 4.87 9.45
C ASP A 277 7.45 5.37 10.83
N SER A 278 8.75 5.55 10.97
CA SER A 278 9.38 6.26 12.07
C SER A 278 8.70 7.63 12.17
N GLU A 279 8.11 7.91 13.33
CA GLU A 279 7.77 9.29 13.69
C GLU A 279 9.03 10.17 13.51
N PRO A 280 8.83 11.42 13.02
CA PRO A 280 9.92 12.36 12.87
C PRO A 280 10.57 12.72 14.21
#